data_51e4df523677d70693221ed1fa8349d6
#
_entry.id   51e4df523677d70693221ed1fa8349d6
#
_cell.length_a   1.000
_cell.length_b   1.000
_cell.length_c   1.000
_cell.angle_alpha   90.00
_cell.angle_beta   90.00
_cell.angle_gamma   90.00
#
_symmetry.space_group_name_H-M   'P 1'
#
loop_
_entity.id
_entity.type
_entity.pdbx_description
1 polymer ?
#
loop_
_entity_poly.entity_id
_entity_poly.type
_entity_poly.pdbx_seq_one_letter_code
_entity_poly.pdbx_strand_id
1 'polypeptide(L)'
;VNLAHPISSVVPGVAGSVLAILGTTDTPLTGRRVAELAGDRCSRSGVNRSLRQLVLSGIVRCEHAGRSNLYSLNRHHIAASAIDLLVQLRETLLTRIATEVAAWPVMPAALWMFGSA
;
A
#
# COMPACT_ATOMS: atom_id res chain seq x y z
N VAL A 1 -3.74 -13.38 6.03
CA VAL A 1 -3.87 -12.09 5.34
C VAL A 1 -3.90 -10.96 6.35
N ASN A 2 -3.08 -9.96 6.14
CA ASN A 2 -3.09 -8.75 6.95
C ASN A 2 -4.17 -7.79 6.44
N LEU A 3 -5.28 -7.67 7.15
CA LEU A 3 -6.41 -6.84 6.73
C LEU A 3 -6.11 -5.34 6.80
N ALA A 4 -5.13 -4.92 7.63
CA ALA A 4 -4.73 -3.51 7.69
C ALA A 4 -3.89 -3.11 6.49
N HIS A 5 -3.05 -4.03 6.00
CA HIS A 5 -2.14 -3.81 4.88
C HIS A 5 -2.15 -5.02 3.94
N PRO A 6 -3.23 -5.22 3.16
CA PRO A 6 -3.36 -6.40 2.30
C PRO A 6 -2.24 -6.55 1.28
N ILE A 7 -1.72 -5.43 0.77
CA ILE A 7 -0.63 -5.45 -0.20
C ILE A 7 0.62 -6.11 0.36
N SER A 8 0.85 -6.04 1.68
CA SER A 8 2.00 -6.68 2.32
C SER A 8 1.95 -8.20 2.26
N SER A 9 0.77 -8.79 2.06
CA SER A 9 0.63 -10.24 1.88
C SER A 9 1.05 -10.70 0.48
N VAL A 10 0.91 -9.84 -0.52
CA VAL A 10 1.25 -10.13 -1.91
C VAL A 10 2.66 -9.66 -2.24
N VAL A 11 3.03 -8.45 -1.79
CA VAL A 11 4.36 -7.87 -1.96
C VAL A 11 4.92 -7.61 -0.56
N PRO A 12 5.61 -8.61 0.03
CA PRO A 12 6.11 -8.49 1.39
C PRO A 12 7.30 -7.54 1.49
N GLY A 13 7.59 -7.13 2.72
CA GLY A 13 8.74 -6.31 3.03
C GLY A 13 8.54 -4.83 2.75
N VAL A 14 9.66 -4.14 2.58
CA VAL A 14 9.69 -2.68 2.44
C VAL A 14 9.01 -2.24 1.15
N ALA A 15 9.17 -2.98 0.07
CA ALA A 15 8.57 -2.64 -1.22
C ALA A 15 7.04 -2.57 -1.14
N GLY A 16 6.41 -3.51 -0.43
CA GLY A 16 4.97 -3.49 -0.22
C GLY A 16 4.50 -2.24 0.52
N SER A 17 5.23 -1.84 1.57
CA SER A 17 4.93 -0.62 2.32
C SER A 17 5.08 0.64 1.47
N VAL A 18 6.14 0.73 0.68
CA VAL A 18 6.39 1.85 -0.22
C VAL A 18 5.28 1.97 -1.26
N LEU A 19 4.90 0.87 -1.88
CA LEU A 19 3.83 0.87 -2.89
C LEU A 19 2.48 1.25 -2.27
N ALA A 20 2.19 0.80 -1.07
CA ALA A 20 0.96 1.18 -0.37
C ALA A 20 0.91 2.69 -0.12
N ILE A 21 2.02 3.29 0.29
CA ILE A 21 2.11 4.73 0.55
C ILE A 21 1.93 5.53 -0.74
N LEU A 22 2.67 5.18 -1.79
CA LEU A 22 2.61 5.89 -3.06
C LEU A 22 1.29 5.69 -3.80
N GLY A 23 0.64 4.55 -3.59
CA GLY A 23 -0.65 4.25 -4.20
C GLY A 23 -1.82 5.00 -3.60
N THR A 24 -1.70 5.50 -2.38
CA THR A 24 -2.78 6.22 -1.69
C THR A 24 -2.78 7.72 -1.95
N THR A 25 -1.78 8.25 -2.64
CA THR A 25 -1.69 9.69 -2.92
C THR A 25 -1.37 9.93 -4.39
N ASP A 26 -1.89 11.01 -4.93
CA ASP A 26 -1.54 11.50 -6.26
C ASP A 26 -0.41 12.53 -6.21
N THR A 27 -0.08 13.01 -5.02
CA THR A 27 0.98 13.99 -4.82
C THR A 27 2.32 13.29 -4.71
N PRO A 28 3.34 13.69 -5.49
CA PRO A 28 4.69 13.13 -5.34
C PRO A 28 5.26 13.38 -3.94
N LEU A 29 5.97 12.40 -3.42
CA LEU A 29 6.54 12.43 -2.08
C LEU A 29 8.06 12.31 -2.14
N THR A 30 8.75 12.98 -1.21
CA THR A 30 10.18 12.78 -1.03
C THR A 30 10.45 11.42 -0.39
N GLY A 31 11.65 10.87 -0.59
CA GLY A 31 12.05 9.63 0.08
C GLY A 31 11.96 9.74 1.60
N ARG A 32 12.31 10.90 2.14
CA ARG A 32 12.17 11.18 3.57
C ARG A 32 10.72 11.08 4.03
N ARG A 33 9.80 11.66 3.27
CA ARG A 33 8.37 11.60 3.62
C ARG A 33 7.82 10.18 3.55
N VAL A 34 8.23 9.43 2.55
CA VAL A 34 7.86 8.01 2.43
C VAL A 34 8.35 7.24 3.66
N ALA A 35 9.60 7.47 4.08
CA ALA A 35 10.15 6.82 5.27
C ALA A 35 9.40 7.20 6.54
N GLU A 36 9.01 8.48 6.70
CA GLU A 36 8.20 8.93 7.82
C GLU A 36 6.84 8.24 7.87
N LEU A 37 6.18 8.12 6.73
CA LEU A 37 4.87 7.47 6.62
C LEU A 37 4.96 5.96 6.84
N ALA A 38 6.08 5.34 6.48
CA ALA A 38 6.31 3.92 6.76
C ALA A 38 6.53 3.67 8.26
N GLY A 39 7.02 4.66 9.00
CA GLY A 39 7.22 4.58 10.44
C GLY A 39 8.27 3.54 10.82
N ASP A 40 8.03 2.87 11.96
CA ASP A 40 8.98 1.90 12.51
C ASP A 40 9.05 0.59 11.74
N ARG A 41 8.15 0.38 10.78
CA ARG A 41 8.12 -0.85 9.98
C ARG A 41 9.28 -0.97 9.01
N CYS A 42 9.86 0.16 8.62
CA CYS A 42 10.91 0.20 7.61
C CYS A 42 12.02 1.18 8.03
N SER A 43 13.26 0.79 7.79
CA SER A 43 14.38 1.72 7.94
C SER A 43 14.42 2.69 6.76
N ARG A 44 15.00 3.87 6.99
CA ARG A 44 15.17 4.87 5.94
C ARG A 44 16.03 4.34 4.79
N SER A 45 17.09 3.60 5.09
CA SER A 45 17.96 3.00 4.08
C SER A 45 17.22 1.93 3.27
N GLY A 46 16.36 1.14 3.92
CA GLY A 46 15.53 0.16 3.25
C GLY A 46 14.52 0.79 2.31
N VAL A 47 13.88 1.89 2.74
CA VAL A 47 12.95 2.66 1.91
C VAL A 47 13.68 3.22 0.68
N ASN A 48 14.85 3.84 0.86
CA ASN A 48 15.61 4.39 -0.25
C ASN A 48 16.05 3.32 -1.25
N ARG A 49 16.44 2.14 -0.75
CA ARG A 49 16.81 1.01 -1.61
C ARG A 49 15.61 0.53 -2.43
N SER A 50 14.45 0.37 -1.79
CA SER A 50 13.24 -0.04 -2.47
C SER A 50 12.78 0.96 -3.50
N LEU A 51 12.81 2.26 -3.18
CA LEU A 51 12.47 3.32 -4.13
C LEU A 51 13.38 3.25 -5.37
N ARG A 52 14.66 3.04 -5.16
CA ARG A 52 15.63 2.94 -6.27
C ARG A 52 15.32 1.76 -7.18
N GLN A 53 15.03 0.60 -6.60
CA GLN A 53 14.68 -0.59 -7.37
C GLN A 53 13.36 -0.42 -8.12
N LEU A 54 12.37 0.19 -7.51
CA LEU A 54 11.07 0.43 -8.13
C LEU A 54 11.17 1.45 -9.27
N VAL A 55 12.04 2.44 -9.16
CA VAL A 55 12.32 3.37 -10.25
C VAL A 55 12.98 2.64 -11.42
N LEU A 56 13.94 1.75 -11.14
CA LEU A 56 14.60 0.97 -12.19
C LEU A 56 13.62 0.05 -12.93
N SER A 57 12.62 -0.47 -12.25
CA SER A 57 11.60 -1.31 -12.88
C SER A 57 10.50 -0.52 -13.59
N GLY A 58 10.50 0.81 -13.44
CA GLY A 58 9.51 1.68 -14.07
C GLY A 58 8.19 1.81 -13.31
N ILE A 59 8.03 1.13 -12.18
CA ILE A 59 6.80 1.17 -11.38
C ILE A 59 6.66 2.51 -10.66
N VAL A 60 7.77 3.11 -10.24
CA VAL A 60 7.82 4.39 -9.56
C VAL A 60 8.55 5.40 -10.44
N ARG A 61 7.99 6.60 -10.53
CA ARG A 61 8.64 7.73 -11.22
C ARG A 61 9.42 8.55 -10.20
N CYS A 62 10.59 9.02 -10.62
CA CYS A 62 11.41 9.92 -9.82
C CYS A 62 11.58 11.23 -10.59
N GLU A 63 11.25 12.32 -9.94
CA GLU A 63 11.45 13.67 -10.46
C GLU A 63 12.37 14.45 -9.55
N HIS A 64 13.31 15.21 -10.14
CA HIS A 64 14.21 16.05 -9.36
C HIS A 64 13.54 17.41 -9.10
N ALA A 65 13.49 17.82 -7.83
CA ALA A 65 12.98 19.11 -7.40
C ALA A 65 14.02 19.76 -6.49
N GLY A 66 14.88 20.60 -7.07
CA GLY A 66 16.00 21.18 -6.36
C GLY A 66 16.98 20.09 -5.91
N ARG A 67 17.21 20.00 -4.58
CA ARG A 67 18.08 18.98 -4.00
C ARG A 67 17.36 17.68 -3.62
N SER A 68 16.06 17.67 -3.79
CA SER A 68 15.24 16.53 -3.39
C SER A 68 14.75 15.77 -4.60
N ASN A 69 14.54 14.48 -4.43
CA ASN A 69 13.86 13.62 -5.40
C ASN A 69 12.41 13.43 -4.95
N LEU A 70 11.48 13.56 -5.89
CA LEU A 70 10.08 13.30 -5.66
C LEU A 70 9.68 11.99 -6.33
N TYR A 71 9.03 11.13 -5.59
CA TYR A 71 8.61 9.81 -6.04
C TYR A 71 7.09 9.73 -6.14
N SER A 72 6.61 9.12 -7.20
CA SER A 72 5.19 8.87 -7.40
C SER A 72 5.01 7.56 -8.15
N LEU A 73 3.83 6.94 -7.97
CA LEU A 73 3.49 5.74 -8.71
C LEU A 73 3.35 6.07 -10.19
N ASN A 74 3.98 5.27 -11.07
CA ASN A 74 3.85 5.45 -12.51
C ASN A 74 2.53 4.85 -12.97
N ARG A 75 1.51 5.68 -13.13
CA ARG A 75 0.15 5.26 -13.53
C ARG A 75 0.08 4.71 -14.96
N HIS A 76 1.12 4.94 -15.76
CA HIS A 76 1.20 4.43 -17.13
C HIS A 76 1.86 3.05 -17.20
N HIS A 77 2.47 2.56 -16.10
CA HIS A 77 3.03 1.23 -16.05
C HIS A 77 1.91 0.19 -16.10
N ILE A 78 2.17 -0.92 -16.80
CA ILE A 78 1.18 -1.99 -16.96
C ILE A 78 0.71 -2.57 -15.61
N ALA A 79 1.56 -2.56 -14.60
CA ALA A 79 1.24 -3.05 -13.27
C ALA A 79 0.48 -2.03 -12.40
N ALA A 80 0.32 -0.79 -12.85
CA ALA A 80 -0.26 0.28 -12.02
C ALA A 80 -1.69 -0.03 -11.59
N SER A 81 -2.52 -0.55 -12.49
CA SER A 81 -3.89 -0.92 -12.15
C SER A 81 -3.96 -2.05 -11.12
N ALA A 82 -3.07 -3.03 -11.22
CA ALA A 82 -2.97 -4.11 -10.25
C ALA A 82 -2.54 -3.59 -8.88
N ILE A 83 -1.59 -2.66 -8.85
CA ILE A 83 -1.13 -2.03 -7.61
C ILE A 83 -2.26 -1.23 -6.97
N ASP A 84 -3.01 -0.47 -7.74
CA ASP A 84 -4.17 0.28 -7.23
C ASP A 84 -5.21 -0.66 -6.63
N LEU A 85 -5.49 -1.78 -7.28
CA LEU A 85 -6.41 -2.79 -6.75
C LEU A 85 -5.92 -3.37 -5.43
N LEU A 86 -4.62 -3.65 -5.32
CA LEU A 86 -4.04 -4.17 -4.08
C LEU A 86 -4.09 -3.15 -2.94
N VAL A 87 -3.83 -1.88 -3.24
CA VAL A 87 -3.91 -0.80 -2.24
C VAL A 87 -5.33 -0.62 -1.74
N GLN A 88 -6.32 -0.74 -2.62
CA GLN A 88 -7.74 -0.59 -2.29
C GLN A 88 -8.36 -1.87 -1.73
N LEU A 89 -7.62 -2.97 -1.73
CA LEU A 89 -8.15 -4.28 -1.36
C LEU A 89 -8.72 -4.30 0.06
N ARG A 90 -8.13 -3.57 0.98
CA ARG A 90 -8.62 -3.49 2.35
C ARG A 90 -10.06 -2.99 2.40
N GLU A 91 -10.35 -1.89 1.72
CA GLU A 91 -11.70 -1.32 1.68
C GLU A 91 -12.68 -2.26 0.98
N THR A 92 -12.26 -2.86 -0.12
CA THR A 92 -13.06 -3.83 -0.85
C THR A 92 -13.42 -5.02 0.03
N LEU A 93 -12.45 -5.58 0.76
CA LEU A 93 -12.68 -6.68 1.69
C LEU A 93 -13.63 -6.28 2.81
N LEU A 94 -13.42 -5.12 3.42
CA LEU A 94 -14.28 -4.65 4.50
C LEU A 94 -15.71 -4.42 4.03
N THR A 95 -15.91 -3.89 2.84
CA THR A 95 -17.23 -3.71 2.25
C THR A 95 -17.93 -5.04 2.02
N ARG A 96 -17.23 -6.03 1.46
CA ARG A 96 -17.77 -7.37 1.25
C ARG A 96 -18.15 -8.05 2.56
N ILE A 97 -17.26 -7.99 3.55
CA ILE A 97 -17.52 -8.56 4.88
C ILE A 97 -18.75 -7.92 5.50
N ALA A 98 -18.88 -6.59 5.46
CA ALA A 98 -20.01 -5.88 5.99
C ALA A 98 -21.32 -6.29 5.31
N THR A 99 -21.32 -6.44 3.98
CA THR A 99 -22.47 -6.86 3.19
C THR A 99 -22.91 -8.28 3.58
N GLU A 100 -21.98 -9.21 3.68
CA GLU A 100 -22.26 -10.60 4.05
C GLU A 100 -22.76 -10.71 5.48
N VAL A 101 -22.12 -10.01 6.41
CA VAL A 101 -22.53 -10.02 7.83
C VAL A 101 -23.94 -9.46 7.98
N ALA A 102 -24.31 -8.43 7.25
CA ALA A 102 -25.66 -7.87 7.26
C ALA A 102 -26.72 -8.86 6.78
N ALA A 103 -26.34 -9.82 5.93
CA ALA A 103 -27.24 -10.87 5.43
C ALA A 103 -27.33 -12.09 6.36
N TRP A 104 -26.46 -12.19 7.37
CA TRP A 104 -26.42 -13.35 8.25
C TRP A 104 -27.46 -13.26 9.37
N PRO A 105 -28.14 -14.38 9.68
CA PRO A 105 -29.15 -14.38 10.74
C PRO A 105 -28.57 -14.33 12.16
N VAL A 106 -27.28 -14.70 12.36
CA VAL A 106 -26.61 -14.72 13.66
C VAL A 106 -25.40 -13.78 13.62
N MET A 107 -25.65 -12.50 13.83
CA MET A 107 -24.65 -11.44 13.76
C MET A 107 -23.52 -11.52 14.80
N PRO A 108 -23.79 -11.73 16.10
CA PRO A 108 -22.74 -11.66 17.12
C PRO A 108 -21.60 -12.66 16.91
N ALA A 109 -21.92 -13.90 16.50
CA ALA A 109 -20.90 -14.90 16.25
C ALA A 109 -20.05 -14.55 15.03
N ALA A 110 -20.69 -14.06 13.97
CA ALA A 110 -19.98 -13.62 12.75
C ALA A 110 -19.02 -12.47 13.02
N LEU A 111 -19.48 -11.48 13.77
CA LEU A 111 -18.64 -10.32 14.13
C LEU A 111 -17.44 -10.74 14.96
N TRP A 112 -17.61 -11.69 15.87
CA TRP A 112 -16.52 -12.19 16.70
C TRP A 112 -15.45 -12.88 15.85
N MET A 113 -15.83 -13.70 14.89
CA MET A 113 -14.91 -14.39 13.99
C MET A 113 -14.04 -13.40 13.21
N PHE A 114 -14.63 -12.36 12.66
CA PHE A 114 -13.88 -11.37 11.88
C PHE A 114 -13.12 -10.38 12.77
N GLY A 115 -13.60 -10.12 13.96
CA GLY A 115 -12.94 -9.25 14.92
C GLY A 115 -11.62 -9.83 15.45
N SER A 116 -11.45 -11.15 15.44
CA SER A 116 -10.21 -11.80 15.87
C SER A 116 -9.18 -11.95 14.75
N ALA A 117 -9.55 -11.65 13.54
CA ALA A 117 -8.63 -11.66 12.39
C ALA A 117 -7.89 -10.34 12.28
#